data_6ec083283e4dba2404360d752e01fd51
#
_entry.id   6ec083283e4dba2404360d752e01fd51
#
_cell.length_a   1.000
_cell.length_b   1.000
_cell.length_c   1.000
_cell.angle_alpha   90.00
_cell.angle_beta   90.00
_cell.angle_gamma   90.00
#
_symmetry.space_group_name_H-M   'P 1'
#
loop_
_entity.id
_entity.type
_entity.pdbx_description
1 polymer ?
#
loop_
_entity_poly.entity_id
_entity_poly.type
_entity_poly.pdbx_seq_one_letter_code
_entity_poly.pdbx_strand_id
1 'polypeptide(L)'
;ISKSKNIEESIEGFLNSNASESHSILIIGGPLTNEDKIYYEHLLNKYKNNNNVSFIGPVSHSELVKYLKNVSFHINNTDKGFYDKSVLETSVNGIINFYKNDDYDKNIPSKYQENLKFDGSPSDLSNKISSAFRLDQNEFIKIIEHSQEEIRNDSLDTLVKRITKVI
;
A
#
# COMPACT_ATOMS: atom_id res chain seq x y z
N ILE A 1 -10.54 -7.81 2.50
CA ILE A 1 -10.70 -6.82 3.58
C ILE A 1 -10.82 -7.59 4.87
N SER A 2 -9.93 -7.34 5.83
CA SER A 2 -9.94 -7.93 7.16
C SER A 2 -9.50 -6.91 8.21
N LYS A 3 -9.85 -7.14 9.47
CA LYS A 3 -9.45 -6.30 10.58
C LYS A 3 -7.93 -6.23 10.76
N SER A 4 -7.22 -7.33 10.46
CA SER A 4 -5.75 -7.40 10.53
C SER A 4 -5.01 -6.48 9.53
N LYS A 5 -5.72 -5.89 8.57
CA LYS A 5 -5.16 -4.92 7.63
C LYS A 5 -5.28 -3.47 8.10
N ASN A 6 -5.89 -3.21 9.26
CA ASN A 6 -6.04 -1.88 9.86
C ASN A 6 -6.52 -0.83 8.85
N ILE A 7 -7.59 -1.17 8.08
CA ILE A 7 -8.09 -0.34 6.98
C ILE A 7 -8.70 0.95 7.52
N GLU A 8 -9.35 0.89 8.68
CA GLU A 8 -9.96 2.06 9.30
C GLU A 8 -8.89 3.12 9.65
N GLU A 9 -7.80 2.70 10.27
CA GLU A 9 -6.65 3.56 10.59
C GLU A 9 -6.00 4.14 9.33
N SER A 10 -5.96 3.36 8.25
CA SER A 10 -5.45 3.82 6.96
C SER A 10 -6.34 4.90 6.33
N ILE A 11 -7.66 4.73 6.39
CA ILE A 11 -8.61 5.73 5.90
C ILE A 11 -8.50 7.01 6.74
N GLU A 12 -8.45 6.90 8.06
CA GLU A 12 -8.35 8.06 8.94
C GLU A 12 -7.02 8.80 8.77
N GLY A 13 -5.91 8.08 8.59
CA GLY A 13 -4.62 8.70 8.28
C GLY A 13 -4.64 9.48 6.97
N PHE A 14 -5.26 8.93 5.92
CA PHE A 14 -5.45 9.63 4.66
C PHE A 14 -6.35 10.87 4.83
N LEU A 15 -7.52 10.73 5.47
CA LEU A 15 -8.47 11.83 5.63
C LEU A 15 -7.92 12.99 6.47
N ASN A 16 -7.02 12.71 7.40
CA ASN A 16 -6.35 13.72 8.23
C ASN A 16 -5.14 14.36 7.52
N SER A 17 -4.72 13.87 6.37
CA SER A 17 -3.63 14.43 5.59
C SER A 17 -4.10 15.55 4.65
N ASN A 18 -3.16 16.39 4.19
CA ASN A 18 -3.45 17.40 3.18
C ASN A 18 -3.82 16.80 1.80
N ALA A 19 -3.49 15.54 1.56
CA ALA A 19 -3.85 14.85 0.33
C ALA A 19 -5.37 14.72 0.15
N SER A 20 -6.14 14.64 1.24
CA SER A 20 -7.60 14.52 1.19
C SER A 20 -8.31 15.74 0.60
N GLU A 21 -7.65 16.88 0.48
CA GLU A 21 -8.22 18.09 -0.14
C GLU A 21 -8.38 17.96 -1.66
N SER A 22 -7.58 17.12 -2.31
CA SER A 22 -7.50 17.00 -3.77
C SER A 22 -7.53 15.58 -4.31
N HIS A 23 -7.49 14.59 -3.42
CA HIS A 23 -7.42 13.17 -3.77
C HIS A 23 -8.50 12.36 -3.04
N SER A 24 -8.68 11.12 -3.45
CA SER A 24 -9.56 10.15 -2.81
C SER A 24 -8.81 8.86 -2.51
N ILE A 25 -9.27 8.10 -1.50
CA ILE A 25 -8.79 6.77 -1.19
C ILE A 25 -9.74 5.72 -1.75
N LEU A 26 -9.18 4.71 -2.42
CA LEU A 26 -9.93 3.57 -2.95
C LEU A 26 -9.67 2.34 -2.10
N ILE A 27 -10.73 1.71 -1.63
CA ILE A 27 -10.68 0.44 -0.90
C ILE A 27 -11.11 -0.67 -1.86
N ILE A 28 -10.14 -1.46 -2.34
CA ILE A 28 -10.36 -2.52 -3.32
C ILE A 28 -10.26 -3.88 -2.64
N GLY A 29 -11.25 -4.72 -2.84
CA GLY A 29 -11.34 -6.06 -2.27
C GLY A 29 -12.62 -6.26 -1.46
N GLY A 30 -12.81 -7.48 -0.98
CA GLY A 30 -14.00 -7.86 -0.20
C GLY A 30 -13.64 -8.67 1.03
N PRO A 31 -14.59 -8.90 1.93
CA PRO A 31 -14.43 -9.75 3.10
C PRO A 31 -14.34 -11.22 2.68
N LEU A 32 -13.55 -12.02 3.42
CA LEU A 32 -13.41 -13.46 3.19
C LEU A 32 -14.15 -14.29 4.24
N THR A 33 -14.28 -13.79 5.46
CA THR A 33 -14.93 -14.46 6.59
C THR A 33 -16.18 -13.70 7.04
N ASN A 34 -16.99 -14.30 7.91
CA ASN A 34 -18.15 -13.61 8.51
C ASN A 34 -17.70 -12.44 9.40
N GLU A 35 -16.60 -12.57 10.12
CA GLU A 35 -16.05 -11.50 10.94
C GLU A 35 -15.57 -10.32 10.06
N ASP A 36 -14.90 -10.63 8.96
CA ASP A 36 -14.48 -9.62 7.98
C ASP A 36 -15.69 -8.90 7.37
N LYS A 37 -16.81 -9.61 7.16
CA LYS A 37 -18.04 -9.02 6.64
C LYS A 37 -18.63 -8.00 7.60
N ILE A 38 -18.68 -8.32 8.90
CA ILE A 38 -19.14 -7.38 9.94
C ILE A 38 -18.24 -6.13 9.95
N TYR A 39 -16.92 -6.31 9.89
CA TYR A 39 -15.98 -5.21 9.84
C TYR A 39 -16.15 -4.37 8.55
N TYR A 40 -16.33 -5.01 7.41
CA TYR A 40 -16.55 -4.32 6.14
C TYR A 40 -17.85 -3.49 6.14
N GLU A 41 -18.95 -4.05 6.68
CA GLU A 41 -20.22 -3.34 6.83
C GLU A 41 -20.10 -2.14 7.78
N HIS A 42 -19.33 -2.29 8.87
CA HIS A 42 -18.99 -1.17 9.74
C HIS A 42 -18.30 -0.04 8.99
N LEU A 43 -17.27 -0.34 8.21
CA LEU A 43 -16.55 0.66 7.42
C LEU A 43 -17.44 1.34 6.39
N LEU A 44 -18.27 0.57 5.67
CA LEU A 44 -19.22 1.11 4.70
C LEU A 44 -20.18 2.11 5.37
N ASN A 45 -20.72 1.75 6.54
CA ASN A 45 -21.63 2.63 7.28
C ASN A 45 -20.94 3.89 7.81
N LYS A 46 -19.72 3.74 8.34
CA LYS A 46 -18.94 4.86 8.89
C LYS A 46 -18.61 5.90 7.83
N TYR A 47 -18.22 5.47 6.63
CA TYR A 47 -17.72 6.37 5.58
C TYR A 47 -18.71 6.63 4.43
N LYS A 48 -19.97 6.16 4.51
CA LYS A 48 -20.99 6.29 3.45
C LYS A 48 -21.25 7.70 2.92
N ASN A 49 -21.02 8.71 3.76
CA ASN A 49 -21.24 10.11 3.40
C ASN A 49 -19.93 10.87 3.11
N ASN A 50 -18.80 10.17 3.04
CA ASN A 50 -17.51 10.79 2.77
C ASN A 50 -17.15 10.60 1.30
N ASN A 51 -17.16 11.68 0.53
CA ASN A 51 -16.91 11.66 -0.91
C ASN A 51 -15.46 11.29 -1.27
N ASN A 52 -14.54 11.36 -0.32
CA ASN A 52 -13.13 11.03 -0.55
C ASN A 52 -12.79 9.56 -0.26
N VAL A 53 -13.79 8.75 0.16
CA VAL A 53 -13.62 7.33 0.46
C VAL A 53 -14.51 6.51 -0.45
N SER A 54 -13.93 5.66 -1.27
CA SER A 54 -14.67 4.81 -2.22
C SER A 54 -14.36 3.33 -1.98
N PHE A 55 -15.41 2.55 -1.73
CA PHE A 55 -15.34 1.09 -1.62
C PHE A 55 -15.72 0.46 -2.96
N ILE A 56 -14.75 -0.15 -3.63
CA ILE A 56 -14.94 -0.74 -4.97
C ILE A 56 -15.49 -2.17 -4.87
N GLY A 57 -15.20 -2.87 -3.75
CA GLY A 57 -15.51 -4.29 -3.62
C GLY A 57 -14.48 -5.20 -4.29
N PRO A 58 -14.77 -6.51 -4.36
CA PRO A 58 -13.90 -7.47 -5.01
C PRO A 58 -13.89 -7.26 -6.53
N VAL A 59 -12.70 -7.27 -7.10
CA VAL A 59 -12.47 -7.13 -8.55
C VAL A 59 -11.62 -8.28 -9.07
N SER A 60 -11.72 -8.58 -10.36
CA SER A 60 -10.79 -9.50 -11.04
C SER A 60 -9.40 -8.87 -11.14
N HIS A 61 -8.36 -9.70 -11.35
CA HIS A 61 -7.00 -9.20 -11.53
C HIS A 61 -6.88 -8.24 -12.73
N SER A 62 -7.59 -8.51 -13.81
CA SER A 62 -7.61 -7.64 -15.01
C SER A 62 -8.27 -6.28 -14.76
N GLU A 63 -9.26 -6.24 -13.87
CA GLU A 63 -9.90 -4.99 -13.45
C GLU A 63 -9.01 -4.22 -12.49
N LEU A 64 -8.34 -4.92 -11.55
CA LEU A 64 -7.39 -4.29 -10.61
C LEU A 64 -6.34 -3.48 -11.35
N VAL A 65 -5.74 -4.03 -12.41
CA VAL A 65 -4.74 -3.32 -13.24
C VAL A 65 -5.28 -2.01 -13.80
N LYS A 66 -6.58 -1.92 -14.13
CA LYS A 66 -7.18 -0.67 -14.62
C LYS A 66 -7.24 0.40 -13.53
N TYR A 67 -7.56 0.02 -12.28
CA TYR A 67 -7.54 0.93 -11.15
C TYR A 67 -6.11 1.41 -10.85
N LEU A 68 -5.14 0.51 -10.84
CA LEU A 68 -3.74 0.82 -10.50
C LEU A 68 -3.11 1.86 -11.44
N LYS A 69 -3.57 1.98 -12.69
CA LYS A 69 -3.06 3.00 -13.64
C LYS A 69 -3.27 4.45 -13.17
N ASN A 70 -4.22 4.69 -12.30
CA ASN A 70 -4.57 6.03 -11.79
C ASN A 70 -4.23 6.21 -10.32
N VAL A 71 -3.42 5.31 -9.75
CA VAL A 71 -3.02 5.32 -8.35
C VAL A 71 -1.54 5.66 -8.26
N SER A 72 -1.18 6.63 -7.43
CA SER A 72 0.21 7.03 -7.17
C SER A 72 0.75 6.39 -5.90
N PHE A 73 -0.10 6.12 -4.92
CA PHE A 73 0.27 5.61 -3.61
C PHE A 73 -0.62 4.45 -3.18
N HIS A 74 -0.02 3.52 -2.46
CA HIS A 74 -0.72 2.43 -1.76
C HIS A 74 -0.39 2.48 -0.27
N ILE A 75 -1.33 2.12 0.59
CA ILE A 75 -1.15 2.07 2.04
C ILE A 75 -1.23 0.62 2.48
N ASN A 76 -0.17 0.13 3.11
CA ASN A 76 -0.12 -1.18 3.75
C ASN A 76 0.09 -1.02 5.26
N ASN A 77 -0.96 -1.27 6.05
CA ASN A 77 -0.94 -1.17 7.50
C ASN A 77 -0.99 -2.56 8.17
N THR A 78 -0.29 -3.53 7.59
CA THR A 78 -0.18 -4.88 8.16
C THR A 78 0.98 -4.99 9.14
N ASP A 79 0.85 -5.89 10.11
CA ASP A 79 1.92 -6.16 11.08
C ASP A 79 3.05 -6.99 10.45
N LYS A 80 4.22 -6.96 11.09
CA LYS A 80 5.38 -7.79 10.75
C LYS A 80 5.00 -9.28 10.73
N GLY A 81 5.53 -10.00 9.73
CA GLY A 81 5.22 -11.41 9.51
C GLY A 81 3.93 -11.65 8.71
N PHE A 82 3.15 -10.60 8.42
CA PHE A 82 2.01 -10.70 7.52
C PHE A 82 2.42 -10.27 6.10
N TYR A 83 2.77 -11.26 5.28
CA TYR A 83 3.19 -11.00 3.90
C TYR A 83 2.00 -10.67 3.01
N ASP A 84 1.80 -9.40 2.71
CA ASP A 84 0.73 -8.91 1.83
C ASP A 84 1.24 -8.71 0.40
N LYS A 85 0.76 -9.53 -0.52
CA LYS A 85 1.13 -9.46 -1.94
C LYS A 85 0.80 -8.12 -2.60
N SER A 86 -0.15 -7.36 -2.03
CA SER A 86 -0.55 -6.06 -2.58
C SER A 86 0.61 -5.08 -2.66
N VAL A 87 1.58 -5.13 -1.73
CA VAL A 87 2.79 -4.29 -1.77
C VAL A 87 3.63 -4.61 -3.01
N LEU A 88 3.79 -5.89 -3.35
CA LEU A 88 4.54 -6.30 -4.53
C LEU A 88 3.81 -5.94 -5.82
N GLU A 89 2.50 -6.17 -5.86
CA GLU A 89 1.65 -5.87 -7.02
C GLU A 89 1.65 -4.36 -7.32
N THR A 90 1.55 -3.52 -6.30
CA THR A 90 1.59 -2.07 -6.46
C THR A 90 2.99 -1.58 -6.85
N SER A 91 4.05 -2.08 -6.23
CA SER A 91 5.43 -1.71 -6.58
C SER A 91 5.78 -2.04 -8.03
N VAL A 92 5.40 -3.23 -8.53
CA VAL A 92 5.63 -3.62 -9.94
C VAL A 92 4.92 -2.67 -10.90
N ASN A 93 3.76 -2.13 -10.51
CA ASN A 93 3.00 -1.16 -11.28
C ASN A 93 3.49 0.29 -11.11
N GLY A 94 4.63 0.52 -10.43
CA GLY A 94 5.20 1.85 -10.25
C GLY A 94 4.48 2.70 -9.20
N ILE A 95 3.82 2.07 -8.24
CA ILE A 95 3.09 2.73 -7.17
C ILE A 95 3.93 2.72 -5.90
N ILE A 96 4.07 3.86 -5.24
CA ILE A 96 4.83 4.01 -3.99
C ILE A 96 3.98 3.52 -2.82
N ASN A 97 4.61 2.77 -1.91
CA ASN A 97 3.95 2.19 -0.76
C ASN A 97 4.27 2.98 0.53
N PHE A 98 3.23 3.43 1.23
CA PHE A 98 3.31 3.69 2.67
C PHE A 98 3.14 2.36 3.39
N TYR A 99 4.02 2.05 4.33
CA TYR A 99 4.03 0.73 4.96
C TYR A 99 4.41 0.80 6.44
N LYS A 100 3.86 -0.14 7.23
CA LYS A 100 4.19 -0.33 8.63
C LYS A 100 5.17 -1.49 8.83
N ASN A 101 5.01 -2.55 8.05
CA ASN A 101 5.69 -3.83 8.24
C ASN A 101 7.16 -3.75 7.80
N ASP A 102 8.09 -4.01 8.73
CA ASP A 102 9.55 -4.03 8.51
C ASP A 102 9.99 -5.00 7.40
N ASP A 103 9.19 -6.02 7.08
CA ASP A 103 9.52 -6.99 6.03
C ASP A 103 9.67 -6.34 4.64
N TYR A 104 9.14 -5.12 4.47
CA TYR A 104 9.25 -4.34 3.24
C TYR A 104 10.36 -3.28 3.24
N ASP A 105 11.16 -3.18 4.30
CA ASP A 105 12.23 -2.16 4.39
C ASP A 105 13.20 -2.25 3.20
N LYS A 106 13.53 -3.46 2.74
CA LYS A 106 14.39 -3.68 1.58
C LYS A 106 13.83 -3.14 0.26
N ASN A 107 12.50 -3.04 0.14
CA ASN A 107 11.84 -2.56 -1.07
C ASN A 107 11.90 -1.04 -1.23
N ILE A 108 12.32 -0.31 -0.18
CA ILE A 108 12.39 1.15 -0.18
C ILE A 108 13.83 1.57 0.10
N PRO A 109 14.43 2.47 -0.70
CA PRO A 109 15.78 2.97 -0.41
C PRO A 109 15.84 3.57 1.00
N SER A 110 16.88 3.25 1.77
CA SER A 110 17.01 3.65 3.18
C SER A 110 16.81 5.16 3.41
N LYS A 111 17.23 5.98 2.45
CA LYS A 111 17.03 7.44 2.47
C LYS A 111 15.56 7.85 2.57
N TYR A 112 14.64 7.06 2.01
CA TYR A 112 13.20 7.41 1.93
C TYR A 112 12.33 6.62 2.91
N GLN A 113 12.90 5.68 3.66
CA GLN A 113 12.15 4.90 4.64
C GLN A 113 11.49 5.79 5.70
N GLU A 114 12.20 6.80 6.18
CA GLU A 114 11.64 7.76 7.14
C GLU A 114 10.41 8.50 6.60
N ASN A 115 10.31 8.72 5.28
CA ASN A 115 9.18 9.40 4.65
C ASN A 115 7.98 8.48 4.39
N LEU A 116 8.20 7.18 4.24
CA LEU A 116 7.19 6.23 3.74
C LEU A 116 6.78 5.18 4.78
N LYS A 117 7.65 4.89 5.74
CA LYS A 117 7.36 3.97 6.84
C LYS A 117 6.65 4.71 7.97
N PHE A 118 5.56 4.13 8.47
CA PHE A 118 4.78 4.69 9.57
C PHE A 118 4.54 3.65 10.68
N ASP A 119 4.16 4.12 11.87
CA ASP A 119 4.01 3.26 13.07
C ASP A 119 2.67 2.50 13.14
N GLY A 120 1.79 2.73 12.19
CA GLY A 120 0.45 2.13 12.13
C GLY A 120 -0.66 3.08 12.60
N SER A 121 -0.31 4.20 13.24
CA SER A 121 -1.30 5.18 13.70
C SER A 121 -1.77 6.09 12.57
N PRO A 122 -3.04 6.57 12.61
CA PRO A 122 -3.54 7.55 11.66
C PRO A 122 -2.74 8.87 11.65
N SER A 123 -2.25 9.31 12.82
CA SER A 123 -1.52 10.58 12.93
C SER A 123 -0.16 10.51 12.24
N ASP A 124 0.59 9.41 12.43
CA ASP A 124 1.88 9.27 11.77
C ASP A 124 1.72 9.03 10.27
N LEU A 125 0.75 8.21 9.85
CA LEU A 125 0.42 8.03 8.43
C LEU A 125 0.07 9.36 7.76
N SER A 126 -0.74 10.21 8.40
CA SER A 126 -1.08 11.55 7.91
C SER A 126 0.15 12.41 7.67
N ASN A 127 1.11 12.39 8.61
CA ASN A 127 2.37 13.12 8.49
C ASN A 127 3.23 12.58 7.34
N LYS A 128 3.33 11.24 7.19
CA LYS A 128 4.08 10.60 6.09
C LYS A 128 3.48 10.93 4.72
N ILE A 129 2.15 10.85 4.58
CA ILE A 129 1.47 11.25 3.34
C ILE A 129 1.79 12.70 3.02
N SER A 130 1.62 13.61 3.99
CA SER A 130 1.87 15.05 3.79
C SER A 130 3.33 15.35 3.43
N SER A 131 4.27 14.55 3.95
CA SER A 131 5.70 14.67 3.62
C SER A 131 6.02 14.13 2.24
N ALA A 132 5.43 13.01 1.83
CA ALA A 132 5.67 12.42 0.53
C ALA A 132 5.21 13.32 -0.63
N PHE A 133 4.15 14.10 -0.44
CA PHE A 133 3.72 15.10 -1.43
C PHE A 133 4.73 16.24 -1.67
N ARG A 134 5.81 16.32 -0.90
CA ARG A 134 6.92 17.27 -1.09
C ARG A 134 8.09 16.67 -1.87
N LEU A 135 8.09 15.36 -2.13
CA LEU A 135 9.11 14.71 -2.94
C LEU A 135 9.03 15.20 -4.38
N ASP A 136 10.18 15.41 -5.00
CA ASP A 136 10.22 15.78 -6.41
C ASP A 136 10.10 14.55 -7.33
N GLN A 137 9.91 14.77 -8.62
CA GLN A 137 9.73 13.71 -9.61
C GLN A 137 10.93 12.75 -9.66
N ASN A 138 12.16 13.23 -9.49
CA ASN A 138 13.35 12.38 -9.52
C ASN A 138 13.42 11.47 -8.30
N GLU A 139 12.96 11.93 -7.14
CA GLU A 139 12.87 11.15 -5.92
C GLU A 139 11.81 10.04 -6.07
N PHE A 140 10.65 10.34 -6.64
CA PHE A 140 9.63 9.35 -7.00
C PHE A 140 10.20 8.24 -7.91
N ILE A 141 10.89 8.63 -8.99
CA ILE A 141 11.49 7.68 -9.93
C ILE A 141 12.48 6.76 -9.20
N LYS A 142 13.38 7.30 -8.38
CA LYS A 142 14.36 6.50 -7.62
C LYS A 142 13.71 5.48 -6.68
N ILE A 143 12.62 5.86 -6.00
CA ILE A 143 11.88 4.94 -5.12
C ILE A 143 11.27 3.80 -5.94
N ILE A 144 10.63 4.14 -7.05
CA ILE A 144 9.97 3.16 -7.94
C ILE A 144 10.97 2.19 -8.55
N GLU A 145 12.06 2.69 -9.13
CA GLU A 145 13.10 1.87 -9.76
C GLU A 145 13.73 0.90 -8.77
N HIS A 146 14.07 1.38 -7.56
CA HIS A 146 14.62 0.52 -6.52
C HIS A 146 13.62 -0.56 -6.09
N SER A 147 12.35 -0.21 -5.84
CA SER A 147 11.32 -1.18 -5.45
C SER A 147 11.12 -2.26 -6.52
N GLN A 148 11.11 -1.87 -7.80
CA GLN A 148 10.99 -2.81 -8.90
C GLN A 148 12.22 -3.71 -9.06
N GLU A 149 13.41 -3.18 -8.82
CA GLU A 149 14.65 -3.95 -8.86
C GLU A 149 14.70 -5.01 -7.75
N GLU A 150 14.37 -4.64 -6.52
CA GLU A 150 14.32 -5.57 -5.39
C GLU A 150 13.32 -6.71 -5.62
N ILE A 151 12.14 -6.41 -6.16
CA ILE A 151 11.15 -7.44 -6.48
C ILE A 151 11.66 -8.38 -7.58
N ARG A 152 12.33 -7.87 -8.61
CA ARG A 152 12.94 -8.71 -9.64
C ARG A 152 14.03 -9.60 -9.07
N ASN A 153 14.82 -9.12 -8.12
CA ASN A 153 15.85 -9.89 -7.43
C ASN A 153 15.30 -11.01 -6.57
N ASP A 154 14.09 -10.88 -6.07
CA ASP A 154 13.37 -11.89 -5.27
C ASP A 154 12.54 -12.86 -6.14
N SER A 155 12.57 -12.76 -7.46
CA SER A 155 11.82 -13.64 -8.35
C SER A 155 12.31 -15.08 -8.30
N LEU A 156 11.42 -16.06 -8.59
CA LEU A 156 11.77 -17.48 -8.69
C LEU A 156 12.91 -17.74 -9.69
N ASP A 157 12.92 -17.03 -10.82
CA ASP A 157 14.00 -17.16 -11.83
C ASP A 157 15.36 -16.74 -11.26
N THR A 158 15.39 -15.72 -10.44
CA THR A 158 16.60 -15.26 -9.77
C THR A 158 17.04 -16.25 -8.68
N LEU A 159 16.11 -16.83 -7.95
CA LEU A 159 16.38 -17.87 -6.96
C LEU A 159 16.96 -19.10 -7.62
N VAL A 160 16.38 -19.58 -8.73
CA VAL A 160 16.91 -20.71 -9.52
C VAL A 160 18.34 -20.43 -9.99
N LYS A 161 18.61 -19.23 -10.54
CA LYS A 161 19.95 -18.82 -10.97
C LYS A 161 20.97 -18.79 -9.83
N ARG A 162 20.56 -18.41 -8.61
CA ARG A 162 21.43 -18.45 -7.42
C ARG A 162 21.76 -19.87 -7.02
N ILE A 163 20.77 -20.79 -7.00
CA ILE A 163 20.96 -22.20 -6.66
C ILE A 163 21.87 -22.89 -7.67
N THR A 164 21.66 -22.69 -8.98
CA THR A 164 22.45 -23.32 -10.06
C THR A 164 23.88 -22.80 -10.17
N LYS A 165 24.22 -21.66 -9.55
CA LYS A 165 25.62 -21.17 -9.48
C LYS A 165 26.44 -21.79 -8.35
N VAL A 166 25.79 -22.53 -7.42
CA VAL A 166 26.42 -23.13 -6.23
C VAL A 166 26.68 -24.63 -6.45
N ILE A 167 26.16 -25.20 -7.52
CA ILE A 167 26.39 -26.58 -7.98
C ILE A 167 27.43 -26.57 -9.11
#